data_19cef23f4d286794c6711f276235632f
#
_entry.id   19cef23f4d286794c6711f276235632f
#
_cell.length_a   1.000
_cell.length_b   1.000
_cell.length_c   1.000
_cell.angle_alpha   90.00
_cell.angle_beta   90.00
_cell.angle_gamma   90.00
#
_symmetry.space_group_name_H-M   'P 1'
#
loop_
_entity.id
_entity.type
_entity.pdbx_description
1 polymer ?
#
loop_
_entity_poly.entity_id
_entity_poly.type
_entity_poly.pdbx_seq_one_letter_code
_entity_poly.pdbx_strand_id
1 'polypeptide(L)' 'MMNGEAEMRKFIKKNNYVVIFPDKRIELYSNLRSLGKAISIDSSTISKKLTRGENYFIPKGGEFIFYIKKLE' A
#
# COMPACT_ATOMS: atom_id res chain seq x y z
N MET A 1 16.02 -27.96 0.60
CA MET A 1 14.78 -27.53 1.16
C MET A 1 14.58 -26.02 1.05
N MET A 2 13.41 -25.63 0.70
CA MET A 2 13.09 -24.22 0.54
C MET A 2 13.12 -23.46 1.85
N ASN A 3 13.70 -22.29 1.79
CA ASN A 3 13.72 -21.42 2.94
C ASN A 3 12.63 -20.38 2.80
N GLY A 4 11.49 -20.64 3.41
CA GLY A 4 10.34 -19.74 3.30
C GLY A 4 10.63 -18.36 3.86
N GLU A 5 11.49 -18.28 4.85
CA GLU A 5 11.85 -16.99 5.42
C GLU A 5 12.61 -16.12 4.44
N ALA A 6 13.55 -16.69 3.70
CA ALA A 6 14.31 -15.94 2.71
C ALA A 6 13.41 -15.47 1.57
N GLU A 7 12.46 -16.29 1.16
CA GLU A 7 11.53 -15.90 0.12
C GLU A 7 10.58 -14.81 0.58
N MET A 8 10.15 -14.88 1.82
CA MET A 8 9.28 -13.86 2.39
C MET A 8 10.01 -12.51 2.41
N ARG A 9 11.28 -12.50 2.77
CA ARG A 9 12.06 -11.26 2.77
C ARG A 9 12.19 -10.66 1.39
N LYS A 10 12.41 -11.49 0.38
CA LYS A 10 12.49 -11.01 -0.99
C LYS A 10 11.16 -10.42 -1.43
N PHE A 11 10.08 -11.05 -1.06
CA PHE A 11 8.75 -10.57 -1.38
C PHE A 11 8.50 -9.20 -0.76
N ILE A 12 8.82 -9.02 0.51
CA ILE A 12 8.62 -7.76 1.21
C ILE A 12 9.48 -6.65 0.60
N LYS A 13 10.73 -6.95 0.25
CA LYS A 13 11.59 -5.96 -0.38
C LYS A 13 11.03 -5.49 -1.70
N LYS A 14 10.43 -6.40 -2.45
CA LYS A 14 9.89 -6.08 -3.76
C LYS A 14 8.53 -5.39 -3.65
N ASN A 15 7.72 -5.79 -2.68
CA ASN A 15 6.38 -5.25 -2.50
C ASN A 15 6.27 -4.68 -1.09
N ASN A 16 6.54 -3.39 -0.95
CA ASN A 16 6.59 -2.74 0.35
C ASN A 16 5.25 -2.25 0.88
N TYR A 17 4.26 -2.17 0.02
CA TYR A 17 2.96 -1.63 0.41
C TYR A 17 1.84 -2.53 -0.04
N VAL A 18 0.81 -2.64 0.78
CA VAL A 18 -0.39 -3.37 0.43
C VAL A 18 -1.57 -2.40 0.46
N VAL A 19 -2.44 -2.51 -0.54
CA VAL A 19 -3.65 -1.71 -0.62
C VAL A 19 -4.84 -2.65 -0.63
N ILE A 20 -5.79 -2.38 0.24
CA ILE A 20 -7.04 -3.13 0.28
C ILE A 20 -8.14 -2.21 -0.23
N PHE A 21 -8.75 -2.60 -1.34
CA PHE A 21 -9.81 -1.82 -1.97
C PHE A 21 -11.17 -2.13 -1.32
N PRO A 22 -12.16 -1.26 -1.52
CA PRO A 22 -13.47 -1.47 -0.93
C PRO A 22 -14.13 -2.79 -1.30
N ASP A 23 -13.81 -3.33 -2.47
CA ASP A 23 -14.34 -4.62 -2.92
C ASP A 23 -13.53 -5.80 -2.36
N LYS A 24 -12.66 -5.53 -1.39
CA LYS A 24 -11.80 -6.52 -0.74
C LYS A 24 -10.68 -7.05 -1.63
N ARG A 25 -10.48 -6.44 -2.79
CA ARG A 25 -9.37 -6.79 -3.64
C ARG A 25 -8.07 -6.25 -3.01
N ILE A 26 -7.01 -7.04 -3.08
CA ILE A 26 -5.73 -6.68 -2.48
C ILE A 26 -4.70 -6.52 -3.59
N GLU A 27 -3.97 -5.40 -3.57
CA GLU A 27 -2.90 -5.13 -4.53
C GLU A 27 -1.62 -4.81 -3.78
N LEU A 28 -0.50 -5.17 -4.38
CA LEU A 28 0.81 -4.94 -3.79
C LEU A 28 1.62 -3.97 -4.64
N TYR A 29 2.35 -3.08 -3.98
CA TYR A 29 3.17 -2.09 -4.68
C TYR A 29 4.55 -2.01 -4.07
N SER A 30 5.54 -1.77 -4.90
CA SER A 30 6.92 -1.68 -4.46
C SER A 30 7.28 -0.31 -3.91
N ASN A 31 6.58 0.74 -4.35
CA ASN A 31 6.86 2.09 -3.88
C ASN A 31 5.59 2.95 -3.86
N LEU A 32 5.68 4.08 -3.17
CA LEU A 32 4.54 4.97 -3.00
C LEU A 32 4.11 5.65 -4.30
N ARG A 33 5.05 5.88 -5.21
CA ARG A 33 4.72 6.52 -6.47
C ARG A 33 3.77 5.67 -7.30
N SER A 34 4.08 4.38 -7.43
CA SER A 34 3.22 3.46 -8.16
C SER A 34 1.86 3.32 -7.48
N LEU A 35 1.87 3.22 -6.16
CA LEU A 35 0.65 3.12 -5.39
C LEU A 35 -0.20 4.35 -5.57
N GLY A 36 0.39 5.54 -5.45
CA GLY A 36 -0.35 6.78 -5.61
C GLY A 36 -0.99 6.92 -6.98
N LYS A 37 -0.29 6.49 -8.02
CA LYS A 37 -0.87 6.50 -9.37
C LYS A 37 -2.07 5.57 -9.47
N ALA A 38 -2.00 4.42 -8.84
CA ALA A 38 -3.07 3.43 -8.92
C ALA A 38 -4.35 3.89 -8.24
N ILE A 39 -4.24 4.65 -7.15
CA ILE A 39 -5.42 5.09 -6.40
C ILE A 39 -5.69 6.59 -6.57
N SER A 40 -4.92 7.25 -7.41
CA SER A 40 -5.08 8.70 -7.70
C SER A 40 -4.92 9.58 -6.47
N ILE A 41 -3.99 9.23 -5.60
CA ILE A 41 -3.64 10.04 -4.44
C ILE A 41 -2.15 10.32 -4.51
N ASP A 42 -1.77 11.56 -4.25
CA ASP A 42 -0.38 11.96 -4.31
C ASP A 42 0.46 11.17 -3.29
N SER A 43 1.64 10.71 -3.73
CA SER A 43 2.49 9.89 -2.87
C SER A 43 2.94 10.61 -1.61
N SER A 44 3.13 11.93 -1.68
CA SER A 44 3.52 12.68 -0.49
C SER A 44 2.38 12.70 0.53
N THR A 45 1.14 12.76 0.06
CA THR A 45 -0.02 12.72 0.94
C THR A 45 -0.11 11.37 1.64
N ILE A 46 0.12 10.29 0.88
CA ILE A 46 0.10 8.94 1.45
C ILE A 46 1.19 8.81 2.51
N SER A 47 2.38 9.27 2.19
CA SER A 47 3.52 9.19 3.10
C SER A 47 3.23 9.93 4.42
N LYS A 48 2.68 11.13 4.34
CA LYS A 48 2.37 11.91 5.53
C LYS A 48 1.34 11.22 6.41
N LYS A 49 0.30 10.66 5.79
CA LYS A 49 -0.73 9.97 6.54
C LYS A 49 -0.20 8.72 7.22
N LEU A 50 0.58 7.94 6.50
CA LEU A 50 1.16 6.72 7.07
C LEU A 50 2.09 7.06 8.24
N THR A 51 2.82 8.15 8.15
CA THR A 51 3.69 8.60 9.22
C THR A 51 2.90 8.94 10.48
N ARG A 52 1.67 9.42 10.33
CA ARG A 52 0.79 9.72 11.45
C ARG A 52 0.04 8.50 11.96
N GLY A 53 0.23 7.35 11.33
CA GLY A 53 -0.49 6.15 11.70
C GLY A 53 -1.88 6.05 11.10
N GLU A 54 -2.19 6.88 10.12
CA GLU A 54 -3.48 6.85 9.43
C GLU A 54 -3.38 5.94 8.23
N ASN A 55 -4.10 4.84 8.25
CA ASN A 55 -4.01 3.82 7.21
C ASN A 55 -5.13 3.85 6.18
N TYR A 56 -6.13 4.67 6.38
CA TYR A 56 -7.26 4.75 5.46
C TYR A 56 -7.22 6.03 4.65
N PHE A 57 -7.68 5.95 3.40
CA PHE A 57 -7.62 7.06 2.46
C PHE A 57 -8.91 7.14 1.68
N ILE A 58 -9.39 8.36 1.47
CA ILE A 58 -10.56 8.62 0.65
C ILE A 58 -10.07 9.39 -0.57
N PRO A 59 -10.21 8.83 -1.79
CA PRO A 59 -9.76 9.55 -2.97
C PRO A 59 -10.56 10.82 -3.17
N LYS A 60 -9.92 11.81 -3.77
CA LYS A 60 -10.53 13.10 -4.01
C LYS A 60 -11.81 12.94 -4.84
N GLY A 61 -12.92 13.42 -4.30
CA GLY A 61 -14.21 13.32 -4.98
C GLY A 61 -14.79 11.92 -4.99
N GLY A 62 -14.17 10.97 -4.28
CA GLY A 62 -14.64 9.60 -4.26
C GLY A 62 -15.32 9.24 -2.95
N GLU A 63 -16.09 8.18 -3.01
CA GLU A 63 -16.73 7.64 -1.81
C GLU A 63 -16.02 6.40 -1.32
N PHE A 64 -14.94 6.00 -2.00
CA PHE A 64 -14.25 4.78 -1.67
C PHE A 64 -13.21 5.01 -0.57
N ILE A 65 -13.09 4.05 0.30
CA ILE A 65 -12.07 4.07 1.32
C ILE A 65 -11.04 3.01 0.97
N PHE A 66 -9.81 3.43 0.79
CA PHE A 66 -8.70 2.50 0.59
C PHE A 66 -7.99 2.29 1.90
N TYR A 67 -7.59 1.08 2.15
CA TYR A 67 -6.80 0.76 3.33
C TYR A 67 -5.38 0.45 2.86
N ILE A 68 -4.41 1.23 3.33
CA ILE A 68 -3.04 1.09 2.90
C ILE A 68 -2.16 0.76 4.09
N LYS A 69 -1.31 -0.25 3.93
CA LYS A 69 -0.40 -0.63 5.00
C LYS A 69 1.00 -0.81 4.44
N LYS A 70 1.98 -0.28 5.15
CA LYS A 70 3.37 -0.52 4.83
C LYS A 70 3.77 -1.87 5.39
N LEU A 71 4.38 -2.70 4.56
CA LEU A 71 4.81 -4.04 4.95
C LEU A 71 6.19 -3.96 5.58
N GLU A 72 6.38 -3.68 6.75
CA GLU A 72 7.69 -3.64 7.33
C GLU A 72 7.83 -2.51 8.32
#